data_3142f56ec4409da7d5dfe7c4b02e1577
#
_entry.id   3142f56ec4409da7d5dfe7c4b02e1577
#
_cell.length_a   1.000
_cell.length_b   1.000
_cell.length_c   1.000
_cell.angle_alpha   90.00
_cell.angle_beta   90.00
_cell.angle_gamma   90.00
#
_symmetry.space_group_name_H-M   'P 1'
#
loop_
_entity.id
_entity.type
_entity.pdbx_description
1 polymer ?
#
loop_
_entity_poly.entity_id
_entity_poly.type
_entity_poly.pdbx_seq_one_letter_code
_entity_poly.pdbx_strand_id
1 'polypeptide(L)'
;MSFGKALRPLPDSEVSRLAEGRLTESETRLGQAESNAQRLSGQVDELSTVANAAKGGAKAAQDTADAAKERAESAHTGIRNTNERITSLDDYDVRTTETVHFKVGSAVLSDEAKAALDKVAEEAKKDKGFVIEVTGFASSDGNEAANRRLSERRADAVIRYLAENHQIPLRRLITPFGFGEKMPVADNKTRDGRVQNRRVEVKILVNRGLTASTDRPAAPTQDQNR
;
A
#
# COMPACT_ATOMS: atom_id res chain seq x y z
N MET A 1 51.98 -0.28 -98.59
CA MET A 1 50.77 -0.31 -99.41
C MET A 1 49.59 -0.31 -98.45
N SER A 2 49.00 0.86 -98.27
CA SER A 2 47.87 1.04 -97.32
C SER A 2 46.56 0.94 -98.12
N PHE A 3 45.69 -0.01 -97.70
CA PHE A 3 44.29 -0.02 -98.19
C PHE A 3 43.39 0.56 -97.15
N GLY A 4 43.21 1.89 -97.25
CA GLY A 4 42.10 2.54 -96.58
C GLY A 4 40.80 2.16 -97.33
N LYS A 5 40.02 1.22 -96.74
CA LYS A 5 38.69 0.91 -97.21
C LYS A 5 37.76 2.04 -96.78
N ALA A 6 37.48 2.97 -97.70
CA ALA A 6 36.52 4.00 -97.50
C ALA A 6 35.15 3.33 -97.18
N LEU A 7 34.63 3.52 -96.01
CA LEU A 7 33.28 3.11 -95.69
C LEU A 7 32.30 3.95 -96.56
N ARG A 8 31.59 3.26 -97.41
CA ARG A 8 30.52 3.85 -98.24
C ARG A 8 29.45 4.38 -97.30
N PRO A 9 29.09 5.62 -97.41
CA PRO A 9 27.91 6.12 -96.62
C PRO A 9 26.69 5.32 -96.96
N LEU A 10 25.89 4.98 -95.92
CA LEU A 10 24.60 4.32 -96.10
C LEU A 10 23.66 5.26 -96.83
N PRO A 11 22.82 4.74 -97.75
CA PRO A 11 21.80 5.55 -98.39
C PRO A 11 20.82 6.17 -97.36
N ASP A 12 20.38 7.37 -97.58
CA ASP A 12 19.52 8.13 -96.67
C ASP A 12 18.25 7.39 -96.22
N SER A 13 17.68 6.54 -97.10
CA SER A 13 16.54 5.66 -96.79
C SER A 13 16.91 4.58 -95.70
N GLU A 14 18.13 4.09 -95.75
CA GLU A 14 18.63 3.08 -94.77
C GLU A 14 18.95 3.70 -93.43
N VAL A 15 19.51 4.90 -93.40
CA VAL A 15 19.70 5.71 -92.22
C VAL A 15 18.40 6.07 -91.53
N SER A 16 17.38 6.51 -92.28
CA SER A 16 16.05 6.80 -91.80
C SER A 16 15.38 5.55 -91.17
N ARG A 17 15.46 4.40 -91.82
CA ARG A 17 14.89 3.15 -91.36
C ARG A 17 15.56 2.69 -90.00
N LEU A 18 16.89 2.83 -89.93
CA LEU A 18 17.62 2.50 -88.73
C LEU A 18 17.28 3.49 -87.59
N ALA A 19 17.12 4.79 -87.89
CA ALA A 19 16.72 5.80 -86.91
C ALA A 19 15.31 5.53 -86.40
N GLU A 20 14.34 5.25 -87.28
CA GLU A 20 12.96 4.89 -86.93
C GLU A 20 12.93 3.60 -86.05
N GLY A 21 13.69 2.55 -86.38
CA GLY A 21 13.78 1.35 -85.61
C GLY A 21 14.33 1.58 -84.18
N ARG A 22 15.35 2.44 -84.06
CA ARG A 22 15.92 2.84 -82.76
C ARG A 22 14.93 3.68 -81.94
N LEU A 23 14.18 4.56 -82.63
CA LEU A 23 13.16 5.40 -82.00
C LEU A 23 12.07 4.51 -81.40
N THR A 24 11.52 3.56 -82.20
CA THR A 24 10.48 2.62 -81.74
C THR A 24 10.97 1.72 -80.58
N GLU A 25 12.21 1.26 -80.66
CA GLU A 25 12.82 0.49 -79.58
C GLU A 25 12.98 1.34 -78.30
N SER A 26 13.39 2.61 -78.41
CA SER A 26 13.52 3.54 -77.33
C SER A 26 12.15 3.89 -76.70
N GLU A 27 11.12 4.10 -77.51
CA GLU A 27 9.74 4.33 -77.06
C GLU A 27 9.20 3.10 -76.30
N THR A 28 9.43 1.90 -76.80
CA THR A 28 9.04 0.66 -76.11
C THR A 28 9.75 0.50 -74.75
N ARG A 29 11.06 0.80 -74.70
CA ARG A 29 11.83 0.77 -73.43
C ARG A 29 11.36 1.82 -72.46
N LEU A 30 10.98 3.02 -72.94
CA LEU A 30 10.46 4.08 -72.13
C LEU A 30 9.11 3.68 -71.50
N GLY A 31 8.17 3.13 -72.30
CA GLY A 31 6.90 2.63 -71.79
C GLY A 31 7.04 1.51 -70.76
N GLN A 32 8.03 0.61 -70.98
CA GLN A 32 8.33 -0.43 -69.97
C GLN A 32 8.90 0.18 -68.69
N ALA A 33 9.75 1.19 -68.79
CA ALA A 33 10.34 1.88 -67.65
C ALA A 33 9.28 2.64 -66.84
N GLU A 34 8.35 3.33 -67.52
CA GLU A 34 7.21 4.00 -66.90
C GLU A 34 6.28 3.02 -66.18
N SER A 35 5.92 1.91 -66.82
CA SER A 35 5.10 0.88 -66.19
C SER A 35 5.80 0.28 -64.95
N ASN A 36 7.09 0.01 -65.02
CA ASN A 36 7.86 -0.45 -63.85
C ASN A 36 7.91 0.60 -62.74
N ALA A 37 8.08 1.87 -63.08
CA ALA A 37 8.09 2.97 -62.10
C ALA A 37 6.74 3.09 -61.36
N GLN A 38 5.62 2.99 -62.10
CA GLN A 38 4.29 3.00 -61.51
C GLN A 38 4.06 1.80 -60.60
N ARG A 39 4.47 0.60 -60.99
CA ARG A 39 4.39 -0.62 -60.19
C ARG A 39 5.24 -0.48 -58.90
N LEU A 40 6.46 0.03 -59.00
CA LEU A 40 7.33 0.28 -57.88
C LEU A 40 6.70 1.32 -56.89
N SER A 41 6.16 2.41 -57.44
CA SER A 41 5.46 3.42 -56.63
C SER A 41 4.33 2.81 -55.84
N GLY A 42 3.47 1.98 -56.44
CA GLY A 42 2.40 1.28 -55.75
C GLY A 42 2.93 0.35 -54.61
N GLN A 43 4.03 -0.37 -54.87
CA GLN A 43 4.64 -1.22 -53.85
C GLN A 43 5.24 -0.41 -52.67
N VAL A 44 5.79 0.75 -52.95
CA VAL A 44 6.31 1.68 -51.90
C VAL A 44 5.15 2.20 -51.05
N ASP A 45 4.02 2.54 -51.65
CA ASP A 45 2.83 3.01 -50.92
C ASP A 45 2.23 1.91 -50.04
N GLU A 46 2.12 0.69 -50.57
CA GLU A 46 1.69 -0.48 -49.75
C GLU A 46 2.63 -0.75 -48.60
N LEU A 47 3.95 -0.75 -48.83
CA LEU A 47 4.96 -0.97 -47.82
C LEU A 47 4.93 0.12 -46.73
N SER A 48 4.71 1.37 -47.15
CA SER A 48 4.57 2.51 -46.22
C SER A 48 3.35 2.34 -45.32
N THR A 49 2.22 1.88 -45.89
CA THR A 49 1.00 1.63 -45.15
C THR A 49 1.21 0.51 -44.11
N VAL A 50 1.83 -0.61 -44.52
CA VAL A 50 2.16 -1.71 -43.58
C VAL A 50 3.13 -1.28 -42.50
N ALA A 51 4.16 -0.51 -42.84
CA ALA A 51 5.14 0.01 -41.89
C ALA A 51 4.48 0.94 -40.85
N ASN A 52 3.57 1.82 -41.29
CA ASN A 52 2.83 2.69 -40.38
C ASN A 52 1.89 1.92 -39.46
N ALA A 53 1.19 0.91 -39.97
CA ALA A 53 0.33 0.03 -39.19
C ALA A 53 1.14 -0.77 -38.14
N ALA A 54 2.31 -1.30 -38.54
CA ALA A 54 3.22 -2.01 -37.64
C ALA A 54 3.76 -1.09 -36.52
N LYS A 55 4.14 0.13 -36.88
CA LYS A 55 4.58 1.16 -35.91
C LYS A 55 3.47 1.52 -34.93
N GLY A 56 2.25 1.69 -35.40
CA GLY A 56 1.08 1.95 -34.55
C GLY A 56 0.79 0.79 -33.61
N GLY A 57 0.84 -0.45 -34.12
CA GLY A 57 0.68 -1.65 -33.31
C GLY A 57 1.78 -1.81 -32.23
N ALA A 58 3.02 -1.55 -32.59
CA ALA A 58 4.14 -1.59 -31.63
C ALA A 58 3.99 -0.55 -30.52
N LYS A 59 3.54 0.67 -30.86
CA LYS A 59 3.27 1.70 -29.87
C LYS A 59 2.14 1.32 -28.91
N ALA A 60 1.03 0.81 -29.43
CA ALA A 60 -0.08 0.35 -28.61
C ALA A 60 0.31 -0.82 -27.68
N ALA A 61 1.14 -1.73 -28.15
CA ALA A 61 1.69 -2.80 -27.33
C ALA A 61 2.61 -2.27 -26.21
N GLN A 62 3.45 -1.28 -26.52
CA GLN A 62 4.29 -0.63 -25.51
C GLN A 62 3.45 0.09 -24.45
N ASP A 63 2.47 0.89 -24.85
CA ASP A 63 1.57 1.61 -23.94
C ASP A 63 0.81 0.62 -23.01
N THR A 64 0.41 -0.53 -23.56
CA THR A 64 -0.23 -1.60 -22.78
C THR A 64 0.73 -2.25 -21.79
N ALA A 65 1.97 -2.50 -22.20
CA ALA A 65 3.01 -3.06 -21.34
C ALA A 65 3.38 -2.12 -20.18
N ASP A 66 3.49 -0.82 -20.48
CA ASP A 66 3.80 0.20 -19.47
C ASP A 66 2.65 0.32 -18.45
N ALA A 67 1.40 0.32 -18.90
CA ALA A 67 0.23 0.30 -18.01
C ALA A 67 0.15 -0.99 -17.17
N ALA A 68 0.50 -2.14 -17.73
CA ALA A 68 0.57 -3.40 -16.99
C ALA A 68 1.66 -3.38 -15.92
N LYS A 69 2.84 -2.81 -16.24
CA LYS A 69 3.93 -2.63 -15.30
C LYS A 69 3.54 -1.74 -14.12
N GLU A 70 2.92 -0.61 -14.37
CA GLU A 70 2.45 0.31 -13.34
C GLU A 70 1.43 -0.36 -12.39
N ARG A 71 0.49 -1.14 -12.96
CA ARG A 71 -0.48 -1.91 -12.16
C ARG A 71 0.22 -2.98 -11.31
N ALA A 72 1.22 -3.65 -11.85
CA ALA A 72 1.99 -4.66 -11.12
C ALA A 72 2.77 -4.03 -9.96
N GLU A 73 3.43 -2.88 -10.16
CA GLU A 73 4.15 -2.14 -9.13
C GLU A 73 3.20 -1.67 -8.01
N SER A 74 2.02 -1.16 -8.38
CA SER A 74 0.98 -0.78 -7.41
C SER A 74 0.47 -1.98 -6.62
N ALA A 75 0.24 -3.11 -7.26
CA ALA A 75 -0.16 -4.36 -6.61
C ALA A 75 0.92 -4.88 -5.66
N HIS A 76 2.18 -4.86 -6.07
CA HIS A 76 3.31 -5.25 -5.20
C HIS A 76 3.42 -4.36 -3.95
N THR A 77 3.24 -3.06 -4.11
CA THR A 77 3.23 -2.12 -2.99
C THR A 77 2.06 -2.41 -2.04
N GLY A 78 0.87 -2.67 -2.58
CA GLY A 78 -0.30 -3.06 -1.81
C GLY A 78 -0.11 -4.36 -1.02
N ILE A 79 0.50 -5.38 -1.64
CA ILE A 79 0.84 -6.66 -0.99
C ILE A 79 1.86 -6.44 0.13
N ARG A 80 2.92 -5.66 -0.10
CA ARG A 80 3.92 -5.35 0.92
C ARG A 80 3.29 -4.69 2.14
N ASN A 81 2.51 -3.63 1.93
CA ASN A 81 1.81 -2.93 3.01
C ASN A 81 0.85 -3.86 3.77
N THR A 82 0.17 -4.76 3.07
CA THR A 82 -0.71 -5.75 3.69
C THR A 82 0.07 -6.74 4.54
N ASN A 83 1.22 -7.23 4.06
CA ASN A 83 2.08 -8.14 4.80
C ASN A 83 2.67 -7.47 6.05
N GLU A 84 3.14 -6.22 5.94
CA GLU A 84 3.63 -5.45 7.09
C GLU A 84 2.53 -5.29 8.15
N ARG A 85 1.30 -4.99 7.73
CA ARG A 85 0.15 -4.91 8.64
C ARG A 85 -0.17 -6.26 9.30
N ILE A 86 -0.13 -7.36 8.55
CA ILE A 86 -0.35 -8.70 9.10
C ILE A 86 0.74 -9.04 10.12
N THR A 87 2.00 -8.76 9.83
CA THR A 87 3.12 -9.00 10.73
C THR A 87 3.00 -8.19 12.03
N SER A 88 2.41 -6.98 11.94
CA SER A 88 2.22 -6.09 13.10
C SER A 88 0.89 -6.32 13.84
N LEU A 89 0.12 -7.37 13.53
CA LEU A 89 -1.14 -7.66 14.24
C LEU A 89 -0.94 -8.09 15.70
N ASP A 90 0.22 -8.61 16.03
CA ASP A 90 0.58 -8.98 17.42
C ASP A 90 1.33 -7.87 18.16
N ASP A 91 1.63 -6.74 17.48
CA ASP A 91 2.30 -5.60 18.07
C ASP A 91 1.28 -4.59 18.60
N TYR A 92 1.49 -4.18 19.85
CA TYR A 92 0.68 -3.18 20.53
C TYR A 92 1.53 -2.03 21.03
N ASP A 93 1.12 -0.82 20.72
CA ASP A 93 1.71 0.40 21.26
C ASP A 93 0.87 0.91 22.45
N VAL A 94 1.54 1.27 23.54
CA VAL A 94 0.89 1.94 24.68
C VAL A 94 0.57 3.38 24.27
N ARG A 95 -0.71 3.70 24.17
CA ARG A 95 -1.16 5.05 23.80
C ARG A 95 -1.29 5.96 25.01
N THR A 96 -1.91 5.44 26.06
CA THR A 96 -2.20 6.20 27.27
C THR A 96 -2.08 5.27 28.47
N THR A 97 -1.57 5.79 29.58
CA THR A 97 -1.56 5.13 30.88
C THR A 97 -2.25 6.03 31.88
N GLU A 98 -3.29 5.51 32.52
CA GLU A 98 -4.01 6.19 33.59
C GLU A 98 -3.83 5.41 34.89
N THR A 99 -3.71 6.13 36.02
CA THR A 99 -3.49 5.53 37.34
C THR A 99 -4.65 5.86 38.28
N VAL A 100 -5.30 4.83 38.78
CA VAL A 100 -6.40 4.93 39.73
C VAL A 100 -5.94 4.50 41.12
N HIS A 101 -6.13 5.37 42.12
CA HIS A 101 -5.74 5.11 43.50
C HIS A 101 -6.89 4.58 44.36
N PHE A 102 -6.54 3.76 45.36
CA PHE A 102 -7.49 3.13 46.27
C PHE A 102 -7.16 3.41 47.75
N LYS A 103 -8.24 3.43 48.55
CA LYS A 103 -8.11 3.49 50.00
C LYS A 103 -7.50 2.21 50.57
N VAL A 104 -6.96 2.28 51.77
CA VAL A 104 -6.37 1.13 52.48
C VAL A 104 -7.42 0.02 52.63
N GLY A 105 -7.05 -1.21 52.27
CA GLY A 105 -7.91 -2.38 52.38
C GLY A 105 -9.14 -2.41 51.46
N SER A 106 -9.33 -1.36 50.65
CA SER A 106 -10.53 -1.20 49.80
C SER A 106 -10.23 -1.47 48.33
N ALA A 107 -11.24 -2.02 47.63
CA ALA A 107 -11.33 -2.14 46.19
C ALA A 107 -12.51 -1.34 45.59
N VAL A 108 -13.06 -0.38 46.38
CA VAL A 108 -14.15 0.48 45.97
C VAL A 108 -13.60 1.67 45.19
N LEU A 109 -14.14 1.92 43.99
CA LEU A 109 -13.78 3.08 43.16
C LEU A 109 -14.34 4.37 43.77
N SER A 110 -13.52 5.40 43.91
CA SER A 110 -13.99 6.74 44.25
C SER A 110 -14.60 7.43 43.02
N ASP A 111 -15.26 8.55 43.22
CA ASP A 111 -15.87 9.29 42.09
C ASP A 111 -14.80 9.89 41.19
N GLU A 112 -13.65 10.31 41.73
CA GLU A 112 -12.47 10.72 40.94
C GLU A 112 -11.92 9.57 40.09
N ALA A 113 -11.86 8.36 40.68
CA ALA A 113 -11.44 7.16 39.97
C ALA A 113 -12.39 6.83 38.80
N LYS A 114 -13.70 6.93 39.02
CA LYS A 114 -14.70 6.72 37.97
C LYS A 114 -14.57 7.76 36.87
N ALA A 115 -14.43 9.04 37.20
CA ALA A 115 -14.24 10.11 36.23
C ALA A 115 -12.95 9.93 35.39
N ALA A 116 -11.89 9.39 35.98
CA ALA A 116 -10.67 9.02 35.24
C ALA A 116 -10.92 7.85 34.27
N LEU A 117 -11.66 6.83 34.70
CA LEU A 117 -12.00 5.67 33.88
C LEU A 117 -12.97 6.03 32.75
N ASP A 118 -13.88 7.00 32.97
CA ASP A 118 -14.76 7.54 31.93
C ASP A 118 -13.95 8.13 30.77
N LYS A 119 -12.92 8.92 31.10
CA LYS A 119 -11.99 9.47 30.08
C LYS A 119 -11.22 8.37 29.33
N VAL A 120 -10.75 7.37 30.07
CA VAL A 120 -10.06 6.21 29.47
C VAL A 120 -10.96 5.48 28.47
N ALA A 121 -12.23 5.25 28.85
CA ALA A 121 -13.18 4.56 27.99
C ALA A 121 -13.50 5.35 26.72
N GLU A 122 -13.68 6.67 26.83
CA GLU A 122 -13.92 7.55 25.68
C GLU A 122 -12.68 7.63 24.76
N GLU A 123 -11.48 7.68 25.34
CA GLU A 123 -10.24 7.69 24.57
C GLU A 123 -10.04 6.38 23.83
N ALA A 124 -10.25 5.24 24.50
CA ALA A 124 -10.08 3.92 23.91
C ALA A 124 -11.01 3.69 22.70
N LYS A 125 -12.26 4.18 22.78
CA LYS A 125 -13.25 4.02 21.70
C LYS A 125 -12.88 4.74 20.40
N LYS A 126 -11.97 5.71 20.43
CA LYS A 126 -11.53 6.44 19.23
C LYS A 126 -10.73 5.56 18.30
N ASP A 127 -10.08 4.52 18.82
CA ASP A 127 -9.20 3.64 18.04
C ASP A 127 -9.86 2.30 17.71
N LYS A 128 -9.66 1.87 16.47
CA LYS A 128 -10.03 0.50 16.08
C LYS A 128 -8.99 -0.48 16.62
N GLY A 129 -9.48 -1.59 17.18
CA GLY A 129 -8.57 -2.66 17.64
C GLY A 129 -7.85 -2.37 18.96
N PHE A 130 -8.36 -1.42 19.77
CA PHE A 130 -7.82 -1.16 21.10
C PHE A 130 -8.02 -2.36 22.04
N VAL A 131 -7.11 -2.45 23.02
CA VAL A 131 -7.19 -3.34 24.18
C VAL A 131 -6.86 -2.50 25.40
N ILE A 132 -7.51 -2.76 26.53
CA ILE A 132 -7.23 -2.11 27.80
C ILE A 132 -6.57 -3.13 28.72
N GLU A 133 -5.34 -2.89 29.10
CA GLU A 133 -4.63 -3.66 30.11
C GLU A 133 -4.87 -3.04 31.49
N VAL A 134 -5.33 -3.85 32.44
CA VAL A 134 -5.66 -3.42 33.80
C VAL A 134 -4.79 -4.17 34.78
N THR A 135 -3.88 -3.50 35.46
CA THR A 135 -2.92 -4.12 36.39
C THR A 135 -3.09 -3.55 37.80
N GLY A 136 -3.37 -4.41 38.76
CA GLY A 136 -3.57 -4.03 40.17
C GLY A 136 -2.33 -4.18 41.04
N PHE A 137 -2.15 -3.21 41.95
CA PHE A 137 -1.05 -3.17 42.92
C PHE A 137 -1.56 -2.87 44.36
N ALA A 138 -0.78 -3.23 45.34
CA ALA A 138 -1.02 -2.96 46.73
C ALA A 138 0.22 -2.32 47.38
N SER A 139 0.04 -1.64 48.52
CA SER A 139 1.13 -1.29 49.41
C SER A 139 1.58 -2.54 50.21
N SER A 140 2.75 -2.47 50.85
CA SER A 140 3.27 -3.57 51.68
C SER A 140 2.60 -3.70 53.04
N ASP A 141 1.42 -3.09 53.23
CA ASP A 141 0.65 -3.25 54.47
C ASP A 141 -0.05 -4.64 54.49
N GLY A 142 0.32 -5.51 55.40
CA GLY A 142 -0.28 -6.85 55.52
C GLY A 142 0.60 -7.97 54.93
N ASN A 143 -0.01 -9.14 54.70
CA ASN A 143 0.74 -10.26 54.12
C ASN A 143 0.64 -10.31 52.60
N GLU A 144 1.64 -10.88 51.95
CA GLU A 144 1.74 -10.96 50.49
C GLU A 144 0.53 -11.59 49.83
N ALA A 145 -0.02 -12.68 50.39
CA ALA A 145 -1.18 -13.36 49.81
C ALA A 145 -2.47 -12.51 49.86
N ALA A 146 -2.65 -11.72 50.98
CA ALA A 146 -3.78 -10.79 51.09
C ALA A 146 -3.61 -9.61 50.15
N ASN A 147 -2.41 -9.08 49.98
CA ASN A 147 -2.11 -7.98 49.05
C ASN A 147 -2.29 -8.42 47.60
N ARG A 148 -1.94 -9.64 47.25
CA ARG A 148 -2.21 -10.21 45.94
C ARG A 148 -3.71 -10.26 45.65
N ARG A 149 -4.50 -10.86 46.53
CA ARG A 149 -5.95 -10.90 46.37
C ARG A 149 -6.59 -9.51 46.36
N LEU A 150 -6.04 -8.56 47.12
CA LEU A 150 -6.57 -7.19 47.13
C LEU A 150 -6.30 -6.46 45.80
N SER A 151 -5.11 -6.64 45.23
CA SER A 151 -4.75 -6.06 43.94
C SER A 151 -5.59 -6.65 42.78
N GLU A 152 -5.86 -7.95 42.82
CA GLU A 152 -6.81 -8.61 41.89
C GLU A 152 -8.21 -8.01 42.00
N ARG A 153 -8.79 -7.92 43.23
CA ARG A 153 -10.11 -7.30 43.42
C ARG A 153 -10.20 -5.86 42.97
N ARG A 154 -9.11 -5.08 43.06
CA ARG A 154 -9.06 -3.70 42.55
C ARG A 154 -9.12 -3.69 41.01
N ALA A 155 -8.32 -4.55 40.36
CA ALA A 155 -8.34 -4.68 38.91
C ALA A 155 -9.73 -5.15 38.42
N ASP A 156 -10.34 -6.12 39.11
CA ASP A 156 -11.70 -6.59 38.80
C ASP A 156 -12.75 -5.48 38.93
N ALA A 157 -12.62 -4.60 39.93
CA ALA A 157 -13.53 -3.47 40.10
C ALA A 157 -13.44 -2.49 38.93
N VAL A 158 -12.24 -2.22 38.42
CA VAL A 158 -12.02 -1.39 37.24
C VAL A 158 -12.58 -2.05 35.99
N ILE A 159 -12.28 -3.35 35.77
CA ILE A 159 -12.80 -4.12 34.62
C ILE A 159 -14.32 -4.11 34.60
N ARG A 160 -14.94 -4.39 35.76
CA ARG A 160 -16.41 -4.39 35.88
C ARG A 160 -16.96 -3.02 35.56
N TYR A 161 -16.38 -1.94 36.10
CA TYR A 161 -16.81 -0.58 35.83
C TYR A 161 -16.76 -0.25 34.33
N LEU A 162 -15.67 -0.55 33.64
CA LEU A 162 -15.52 -0.32 32.22
C LEU A 162 -16.48 -1.16 31.36
N ALA A 163 -16.71 -2.41 31.75
CA ALA A 163 -17.63 -3.29 31.03
C ALA A 163 -19.11 -2.89 31.22
N GLU A 164 -19.54 -2.60 32.45
CA GLU A 164 -20.95 -2.34 32.78
C GLU A 164 -21.38 -0.91 32.40
N ASN A 165 -20.55 0.10 32.69
CA ASN A 165 -20.92 1.51 32.47
C ASN A 165 -20.52 2.02 31.08
N HIS A 166 -19.47 1.51 30.48
CA HIS A 166 -18.99 1.93 29.16
C HIS A 166 -19.18 0.90 28.05
N GLN A 167 -19.75 -0.27 28.38
CA GLN A 167 -20.00 -1.34 27.42
C GLN A 167 -18.74 -1.80 26.67
N ILE A 168 -17.56 -1.71 27.33
CA ILE A 168 -16.32 -2.23 26.78
C ILE A 168 -16.41 -3.77 26.80
N PRO A 169 -16.32 -4.43 25.63
CA PRO A 169 -16.40 -5.89 25.58
C PRO A 169 -15.27 -6.56 26.38
N LEU A 170 -15.57 -7.61 27.16
CA LEU A 170 -14.59 -8.31 27.98
C LEU A 170 -13.37 -8.80 27.20
N ARG A 171 -13.54 -9.18 25.92
CA ARG A 171 -12.43 -9.56 25.05
C ARG A 171 -11.40 -8.45 24.79
N ARG A 172 -11.71 -7.20 25.14
CA ARG A 172 -10.84 -6.03 25.03
C ARG A 172 -10.22 -5.62 26.36
N LEU A 173 -10.54 -6.33 27.44
CA LEU A 173 -10.05 -6.06 28.77
C LEU A 173 -9.08 -7.19 29.17
N ILE A 174 -7.82 -6.86 29.38
CA ILE A 174 -6.79 -7.81 29.77
C ILE A 174 -6.35 -7.49 31.19
N THR A 175 -6.36 -8.53 32.04
CA THR A 175 -5.80 -8.47 33.40
C THR A 175 -4.66 -9.46 33.47
N PRO A 176 -3.40 -9.03 33.41
CA PRO A 176 -2.29 -9.95 33.48
C PRO A 176 -2.25 -10.70 34.80
N PHE A 177 -2.23 -10.00 35.93
CA PHE A 177 -2.26 -10.55 37.31
C PHE A 177 -2.43 -9.42 38.34
N GLY A 178 -2.82 -9.78 39.57
CA GLY A 178 -2.63 -8.93 40.74
C GLY A 178 -1.19 -9.04 41.25
N PHE A 179 -0.41 -8.00 41.12
CA PHE A 179 1.00 -8.01 41.54
C PHE A 179 1.19 -7.88 43.05
N GLY A 180 0.11 -7.62 43.82
CA GLY A 180 0.21 -7.39 45.22
C GLY A 180 1.15 -6.21 45.53
N GLU A 181 2.08 -6.41 46.44
CA GLU A 181 3.08 -5.40 46.86
C GLU A 181 4.34 -5.41 45.97
N LYS A 182 4.40 -6.27 44.96
CA LYS A 182 5.51 -6.32 44.02
C LYS A 182 5.45 -5.13 43.08
N MET A 183 6.58 -4.66 42.59
CA MET A 183 6.71 -3.49 41.72
C MET A 183 6.18 -2.18 42.34
N PRO A 184 6.68 -1.76 43.52
CA PRO A 184 6.32 -0.49 44.10
C PRO A 184 6.86 0.67 43.25
N VAL A 185 6.07 1.74 43.13
CA VAL A 185 6.48 2.99 42.42
C VAL A 185 6.99 4.04 43.41
N ALA A 186 6.77 3.82 44.70
CA ALA A 186 7.25 4.71 45.76
C ALA A 186 7.63 3.91 47.05
N ASP A 187 8.36 4.57 47.98
CA ASP A 187 8.81 3.92 49.17
C ASP A 187 7.63 3.54 50.10
N ASN A 188 7.45 2.24 50.33
CA ASN A 188 6.43 1.70 51.23
C ASN A 188 6.61 2.08 52.72
N LYS A 189 7.78 2.57 53.11
CA LYS A 189 8.04 3.04 54.49
C LYS A 189 7.29 4.35 54.79
N THR A 190 7.07 5.17 53.78
CA THR A 190 6.36 6.44 53.91
C THR A 190 4.84 6.26 53.73
N ARG A 191 4.05 7.13 54.41
CA ARG A 191 2.60 7.13 54.23
C ARG A 191 2.20 7.46 52.78
N ASP A 192 2.83 8.45 52.18
CA ASP A 192 2.55 8.93 50.83
C ASP A 192 2.97 7.90 49.80
N GLY A 193 4.11 7.23 49.97
CA GLY A 193 4.54 6.16 49.10
C GLY A 193 3.57 4.98 49.09
N ARG A 194 3.04 4.60 50.29
CA ARG A 194 1.97 3.57 50.32
C ARG A 194 0.69 4.02 49.63
N VAL A 195 0.34 5.31 49.65
CA VAL A 195 -0.81 5.83 48.87
C VAL A 195 -0.57 5.63 47.38
N GLN A 196 0.62 5.97 46.89
CA GLN A 196 0.98 5.80 45.50
C GLN A 196 1.00 4.32 45.05
N ASN A 197 1.45 3.42 45.96
CA ASN A 197 1.52 1.98 45.67
C ASN A 197 0.12 1.31 45.61
N ARG A 198 -0.88 1.86 46.31
CA ARG A 198 -2.28 1.36 46.25
C ARG A 198 -2.99 1.85 45.00
N ARG A 199 -2.64 1.29 43.86
CA ARG A 199 -3.08 1.75 42.55
C ARG A 199 -3.55 0.61 41.65
N VAL A 200 -4.27 0.98 40.62
CA VAL A 200 -4.48 0.19 39.40
C VAL A 200 -3.97 1.04 38.24
N GLU A 201 -3.12 0.47 37.43
CA GLU A 201 -2.68 1.04 36.15
C GLU A 201 -3.61 0.53 35.06
N VAL A 202 -4.11 1.46 34.25
CA VAL A 202 -4.99 1.19 33.10
C VAL A 202 -4.29 1.72 31.86
N LYS A 203 -3.87 0.81 30.98
CA LYS A 203 -3.16 1.17 29.75
C LYS A 203 -4.05 0.91 28.54
N ILE A 204 -4.19 1.90 27.68
CA ILE A 204 -4.79 1.72 26.37
C ILE A 204 -3.69 1.25 25.43
N LEU A 205 -3.86 0.04 24.92
CA LEU A 205 -3.00 -0.58 23.95
C LEU A 205 -3.69 -0.51 22.58
N VAL A 206 -2.97 -0.06 21.57
CA VAL A 206 -3.51 0.06 20.22
C VAL A 206 -2.73 -0.83 19.28
N ASN A 207 -3.44 -1.66 18.53
CA ASN A 207 -2.83 -2.59 17.61
C ASN A 207 -2.18 -1.84 16.43
N ARG A 208 -0.89 -2.03 16.25
CA ARG A 208 -0.09 -1.35 15.22
C ARG A 208 -0.54 -1.71 13.80
N GLY A 209 -0.87 -2.95 13.54
CA GLY A 209 -1.33 -3.41 12.23
C GLY A 209 -2.70 -2.85 11.82
N LEU A 210 -3.54 -2.45 12.80
CA LEU A 210 -4.87 -1.88 12.54
C LEU A 210 -4.86 -0.34 12.45
N THR A 211 -3.88 0.33 13.07
CA THR A 211 -3.77 1.79 13.07
C THR A 211 -2.95 2.34 11.90
N ALA A 212 -2.07 1.55 11.32
CA ALA A 212 -1.16 1.95 10.22
C ALA A 212 -1.85 2.23 8.87
N SER A 213 -3.17 2.44 8.80
CA SER A 213 -3.85 2.59 7.51
C SER A 213 -4.99 3.59 7.49
N THR A 214 -4.68 4.86 7.61
CA THR A 214 -5.59 5.94 7.16
C THR A 214 -5.14 6.59 5.85
N ASP A 215 -3.96 6.28 5.33
CA ASP A 215 -3.49 6.73 4.01
C ASP A 215 -3.70 5.64 2.94
N ARG A 216 -4.95 5.28 2.69
CA ARG A 216 -5.30 4.53 1.49
C ARG A 216 -5.52 5.53 0.36
N PRO A 217 -4.68 5.55 -0.70
CA PRO A 217 -5.09 6.20 -1.94
C PRO A 217 -6.40 5.54 -2.39
N ALA A 218 -7.40 6.37 -2.65
CA ALA A 218 -8.70 5.92 -3.15
C ALA A 218 -8.47 5.02 -4.37
N ALA A 219 -9.01 3.81 -4.34
CA ALA A 219 -9.00 2.94 -5.50
C ALA A 219 -9.61 3.73 -6.68
N PRO A 220 -9.00 3.68 -7.88
CA PRO A 220 -9.59 4.31 -9.05
C PRO A 220 -11.00 3.73 -9.23
N THR A 221 -11.97 4.60 -9.18
CA THR A 221 -13.36 4.29 -9.51
C THR A 221 -13.35 3.68 -10.92
N GLN A 222 -13.67 2.41 -11.03
CA GLN A 222 -13.99 1.82 -12.32
C GLN A 222 -15.22 2.55 -12.82
N ASP A 223 -15.00 3.43 -13.76
CA ASP A 223 -16.07 4.04 -14.53
C ASP A 223 -16.78 2.92 -15.28
N GLN A 224 -17.90 2.45 -14.71
CA GLN A 224 -18.84 1.59 -15.38
C GLN A 224 -19.61 2.46 -16.35
N ASN A 225 -19.00 2.71 -17.51
CA ASN A 225 -19.75 3.15 -18.68
C ASN A 225 -19.43 2.23 -19.86
N ARG A 226 -20.46 1.56 -20.28
CA ARG A 226 -20.62 0.75 -21.47
C ARG A 226 -20.11 1.40 -22.75
#